data_ca0ce6f31adfc65a490a09e07ce9e9cc
#
_entry.id   ca0ce6f31adfc65a490a09e07ce9e9cc
#
_cell.length_a   1.000
_cell.length_b   1.000
_cell.length_c   1.000
_cell.angle_alpha   90.00
_cell.angle_beta   90.00
_cell.angle_gamma   90.00
#
_symmetry.space_group_name_H-M   'P 1'
#
loop_
_entity.id
_entity.type
_entity.pdbx_description
1 polymer ?
#
loop_
_entity_poly.entity_id
_entity_poly.type
_entity_poly.pdbx_seq_one_letter_code
_entity_poly.pdbx_strand_id
1 'polypeptide(L)'
;MKMRDRPTQTMNLPTAIPIRTECPPGTCVCERDALLANPAADWRVMCLTRAEEKRLLERLENLTSLADLRRMEGRMFDQLGIRLSITPSPNEVRTLRGIVILVHEQPGLCRKTRQSIPAAIKHSMERHPEIAWALLDEDGLFGGM
;
A
#
# COMPACT_ATOMS: atom_id res chain seq x y z
N MET A 1 3.22 -0.16 40.74
CA MET A 1 2.87 -0.03 40.34
C MET A 1 2.76 -0.08 39.66
N LYS A 2 2.81 -0.24 39.63
CA LYS A 2 2.49 -0.14 38.97
C LYS A 2 2.47 -0.53 38.08
N MET A 3 2.46 -0.80 37.81
CA MET A 3 2.23 -0.99 37.05
C MET A 3 2.05 -1.34 36.38
N ARG A 4 2.06 -1.45 36.55
CA ARG A 4 1.71 -1.63 35.93
C ARG A 4 1.49 -2.00 35.13
N ASP A 5 1.51 -2.04 35.22
CA ASP A 5 1.13 -2.28 34.46
C ASP A 5 1.20 -2.85 33.76
N ARG A 6 1.08 -3.19 34.01
CA ARG A 6 1.00 -3.59 33.31
C ARG A 6 0.92 -4.33 32.63
N PRO A 7 0.77 -4.71 32.80
CA PRO A 7 0.60 -5.35 32.03
C PRO A 7 0.17 -5.93 31.54
N THR A 8 -0.11 -6.01 32.01
CA THR A 8 -0.71 -6.58 31.44
C THR A 8 -1.14 -6.47 30.45
N GLN A 9 -1.25 -6.26 30.11
CA GLN A 9 -1.61 -6.03 29.13
C GLN A 9 -1.17 -6.59 28.16
N THR A 10 -0.82 -7.07 28.08
CA THR A 10 -0.29 -7.65 27.12
C THR A 10 -1.01 -8.72 26.52
N MET A 11 -1.74 -9.44 27.04
CA MET A 11 -2.36 -10.39 26.45
C MET A 11 -3.45 -10.16 25.67
N ASN A 12 -3.97 -9.23 25.65
CA ASN A 12 -5.00 -8.86 24.86
C ASN A 12 -4.58 -8.55 23.54
N LEU A 13 -3.83 -9.36 22.92
CA LEU A 13 -3.21 -9.07 21.73
C LEU A 13 -4.10 -8.59 20.64
N PRO A 14 -5.22 -9.23 20.31
CA PRO A 14 -6.09 -8.74 19.25
C PRO A 14 -6.63 -7.37 19.53
N THR A 15 -6.90 -7.08 20.78
CA THR A 15 -7.46 -5.79 21.10
C THR A 15 -6.41 -4.73 21.23
N ALA A 16 -5.14 -5.13 21.29
CA ALA A 16 -4.06 -4.16 21.37
C ALA A 16 -3.62 -3.65 20.01
N ILE A 17 -4.04 -4.30 18.92
CA ILE A 17 -3.66 -3.87 17.59
C ILE A 17 -4.64 -2.83 17.11
N PRO A 18 -4.18 -1.60 16.79
CA PRO A 18 -5.09 -0.56 16.31
C PRO A 18 -5.63 -0.89 14.94
N ILE A 19 -6.90 -0.65 14.75
CA ILE A 19 -7.51 -0.81 13.44
C ILE A 19 -8.18 0.51 13.06
N ARG A 20 -8.40 0.65 11.74
CA ARG A 20 -8.99 1.87 11.23
C ARG A 20 -10.45 1.96 11.62
N THR A 21 -10.85 3.07 12.21
CA THR A 21 -12.22 3.26 12.65
C THR A 21 -13.00 4.21 11.77
N GLU A 22 -12.33 4.95 10.92
CA GLU A 22 -13.02 5.92 10.06
C GLU A 22 -12.36 5.99 8.70
N CYS A 23 -13.12 6.43 7.72
CA CYS A 23 -12.64 6.58 6.37
C CYS A 23 -12.27 8.03 6.10
N PRO A 24 -11.56 8.30 4.99
CA PRO A 24 -11.31 9.69 4.59
C PRO A 24 -12.61 10.46 4.41
N PRO A 25 -12.56 11.78 4.51
CA PRO A 25 -13.77 12.60 4.34
C PRO A 25 -14.46 12.33 3.01
N GLY A 26 -15.78 12.39 3.03
CA GLY A 26 -16.60 12.16 1.87
C GLY A 26 -17.24 10.79 1.93
N THR A 27 -18.00 10.47 0.89
CA THR A 27 -18.68 9.19 0.82
C THR A 27 -17.68 8.10 0.47
N CYS A 28 -17.56 7.09 1.32
CA CYS A 28 -16.65 6.00 1.09
C CYS A 28 -17.42 4.70 0.93
N VAL A 29 -17.07 3.91 -0.08
CA VAL A 29 -17.74 2.65 -0.38
C VAL A 29 -16.78 1.48 -0.25
N CYS A 30 -15.89 1.52 0.73
CA CYS A 30 -14.89 0.47 0.91
C CYS A 30 -15.43 -0.80 1.55
N GLU A 31 -16.71 -0.80 1.93
CA GLU A 31 -17.35 -1.97 2.54
C GLU A 31 -16.70 -2.40 3.85
N ARG A 32 -16.19 -1.42 4.59
CA ARG A 32 -15.53 -1.72 5.87
C ARG A 32 -16.47 -2.45 6.83
N ASP A 33 -17.74 -2.04 6.91
CA ASP A 33 -18.66 -2.66 7.85
C ASP A 33 -18.94 -4.11 7.48
N ALA A 34 -19.05 -4.41 6.20
CA ALA A 34 -19.24 -5.77 5.76
C ALA A 34 -18.01 -6.63 6.08
N LEU A 35 -16.83 -6.04 5.92
CA LEU A 35 -15.59 -6.72 6.25
C LEU A 35 -15.52 -7.04 7.73
N LEU A 36 -15.85 -6.07 8.58
CA LEU A 36 -15.79 -6.26 10.01
C LEU A 36 -16.84 -7.26 10.51
N ALA A 37 -17.92 -7.43 9.78
CA ALA A 37 -18.95 -8.38 10.14
C ALA A 37 -18.61 -9.82 9.76
N ASN A 38 -17.55 -10.02 8.96
CA ASN A 38 -17.16 -11.33 8.49
C ASN A 38 -15.88 -11.80 9.17
N PRO A 39 -15.96 -12.70 10.16
CA PRO A 39 -14.74 -13.12 10.88
C PRO A 39 -13.78 -13.93 10.02
N ALA A 40 -14.21 -14.44 8.88
CA ALA A 40 -13.35 -15.17 7.99
C ALA A 40 -12.64 -14.28 6.96
N ALA A 41 -12.94 -12.99 6.94
CA ALA A 41 -12.36 -12.08 5.97
C ALA A 41 -10.92 -11.72 6.33
N ASP A 42 -10.19 -11.23 5.34
CA ASP A 42 -8.83 -10.77 5.54
C ASP A 42 -8.87 -9.35 6.11
N TRP A 43 -8.57 -9.23 7.39
CA TRP A 43 -8.65 -7.95 8.08
C TRP A 43 -7.34 -7.17 8.08
N ARG A 44 -6.31 -7.66 7.40
CA ARG A 44 -5.00 -6.99 7.43
C ARG A 44 -5.10 -5.53 6.99
N VAL A 45 -5.95 -5.23 6.00
CA VAL A 45 -6.09 -3.86 5.51
C VAL A 45 -6.62 -2.91 6.58
N MET A 46 -7.34 -3.43 7.58
CA MET A 46 -7.87 -2.60 8.65
C MET A 46 -6.78 -2.06 9.57
N CYS A 47 -5.59 -2.63 9.51
CA CYS A 47 -4.46 -2.11 10.27
C CYS A 47 -3.91 -0.82 9.67
N LEU A 48 -4.36 -0.46 8.46
CA LEU A 48 -3.92 0.78 7.82
C LEU A 48 -4.73 1.94 8.36
N THR A 49 -4.41 2.35 9.59
CA THR A 49 -5.03 3.51 10.20
C THR A 49 -4.55 4.77 9.49
N ARG A 50 -5.14 5.89 9.84
CA ARG A 50 -4.76 7.16 9.24
C ARG A 50 -3.28 7.46 9.45
N ALA A 51 -2.78 7.20 10.65
CA ALA A 51 -1.37 7.42 10.96
C ALA A 51 -0.48 6.48 10.15
N GLU A 52 -0.88 5.22 10.03
CA GLU A 52 -0.10 4.25 9.26
C GLU A 52 -0.14 4.55 7.78
N GLU A 53 -1.28 5.03 7.28
CA GLU A 53 -1.37 5.43 5.89
C GLU A 53 -0.42 6.58 5.59
N LYS A 54 -0.35 7.55 6.49
CA LYS A 54 0.54 8.68 6.30
C LYS A 54 2.00 8.21 6.24
N ARG A 55 2.38 7.31 7.15
CA ARG A 55 3.73 6.77 7.14
C ARG A 55 4.02 5.99 5.86
N LEU A 56 3.06 5.19 5.43
CA LEU A 56 3.21 4.42 4.21
C LEU A 56 3.41 5.33 3.01
N LEU A 57 2.59 6.37 2.87
CA LEU A 57 2.70 7.27 1.74
C LEU A 57 4.03 8.03 1.77
N GLU A 58 4.46 8.46 2.95
CA GLU A 58 5.77 9.12 3.08
C GLU A 58 6.90 8.19 2.67
N ARG A 59 6.80 6.93 3.06
CA ARG A 59 7.82 5.95 2.70
C ARG A 59 7.83 5.70 1.19
N LEU A 60 6.65 5.62 0.58
CA LEU A 60 6.56 5.40 -0.86
C LEU A 60 7.05 6.60 -1.67
N GLU A 61 6.95 7.80 -1.11
CA GLU A 61 7.46 8.99 -1.76
C GLU A 61 8.98 9.09 -1.68
N ASN A 62 9.60 8.25 -0.88
CA ASN A 62 11.04 8.28 -0.66
C ASN A 62 11.73 6.97 -1.06
N LEU A 63 11.20 6.31 -2.07
CA LEU A 63 11.84 5.12 -2.61
C LEU A 63 13.15 5.52 -3.31
N THR A 64 14.14 4.67 -3.21
CA THR A 64 15.46 4.99 -3.75
C THR A 64 15.89 4.08 -4.89
N SER A 65 15.22 2.95 -5.08
CA SER A 65 15.60 2.01 -6.13
C SER A 65 14.44 1.09 -6.46
N LEU A 66 14.55 0.35 -7.55
CA LEU A 66 13.54 -0.63 -7.90
C LEU A 66 13.48 -1.74 -6.84
N ALA A 67 14.61 -2.14 -6.31
CA ALA A 67 14.63 -3.14 -5.25
C ALA A 67 13.87 -2.65 -4.02
N ASP A 68 13.99 -1.36 -3.71
CA ASP A 68 13.26 -0.77 -2.60
C ASP A 68 11.76 -0.79 -2.87
N LEU A 69 11.35 -0.48 -4.10
CA LEU A 69 9.95 -0.54 -4.51
C LEU A 69 9.40 -1.97 -4.38
N ARG A 70 10.16 -2.95 -4.86
CA ARG A 70 9.73 -4.35 -4.77
C ARG A 70 9.61 -4.81 -3.33
N ARG A 71 10.51 -4.34 -2.47
CA ARG A 71 10.44 -4.65 -1.04
C ARG A 71 9.17 -4.07 -0.43
N MET A 72 8.86 -2.83 -0.76
CA MET A 72 7.64 -2.20 -0.23
C MET A 72 6.39 -2.86 -0.76
N GLU A 73 6.40 -3.27 -2.02
CA GLU A 73 5.28 -4.00 -2.62
C GLU A 73 5.01 -5.28 -1.83
N GLY A 74 6.06 -6.04 -1.54
CA GLY A 74 5.92 -7.28 -0.77
C GLY A 74 5.44 -7.02 0.65
N ARG A 75 5.93 -5.96 1.28
CA ARG A 75 5.52 -5.65 2.65
C ARG A 75 4.06 -5.21 2.71
N MET A 76 3.60 -4.45 1.72
CA MET A 76 2.20 -4.05 1.68
C MET A 76 1.30 -5.28 1.55
N PHE A 77 1.71 -6.26 0.75
CA PHE A 77 0.93 -7.48 0.63
C PHE A 77 0.97 -8.27 1.94
N ASP A 78 2.16 -8.46 2.51
CA ASP A 78 2.30 -9.27 3.71
C ASP A 78 1.60 -8.67 4.93
N GLN A 79 1.69 -7.36 5.09
CA GLN A 79 1.19 -6.71 6.28
C GLN A 79 -0.23 -6.20 6.15
N LEU A 80 -0.65 -5.85 4.95
CA LEU A 80 -1.94 -5.21 4.73
C LEU A 80 -2.84 -5.93 3.73
N GLY A 81 -2.30 -6.91 3.02
CA GLY A 81 -3.06 -7.59 1.98
C GLY A 81 -3.26 -6.75 0.73
N ILE A 82 -2.55 -5.65 0.60
CA ILE A 82 -2.71 -4.76 -0.54
C ILE A 82 -1.87 -5.26 -1.71
N ARG A 83 -2.48 -5.37 -2.87
CA ARG A 83 -1.83 -5.86 -4.08
C ARG A 83 -1.64 -4.74 -5.08
N LEU A 84 -0.44 -4.68 -5.64
CA LEU A 84 -0.09 -3.70 -6.66
C LEU A 84 0.19 -4.40 -7.97
N SER A 85 -0.12 -3.71 -9.07
CA SER A 85 0.32 -4.10 -10.40
C SER A 85 1.05 -2.91 -11.00
N ILE A 86 2.30 -3.09 -11.37
CA ILE A 86 3.13 -2.03 -11.92
C ILE A 86 3.67 -2.52 -13.26
N THR A 87 3.15 -1.95 -14.35
CA THR A 87 3.52 -2.40 -15.68
C THR A 87 3.66 -1.22 -16.62
N PRO A 88 4.49 -1.33 -17.66
CA PRO A 88 4.52 -0.30 -18.70
C PRO A 88 3.27 -0.41 -19.56
N SER A 89 2.78 0.73 -20.02
CA SER A 89 1.66 0.73 -20.93
C SER A 89 2.12 0.26 -22.31
N PRO A 90 1.39 -0.64 -22.94
CA PRO A 90 1.79 -1.13 -24.26
C PRO A 90 1.68 -0.09 -25.36
N ASN A 91 0.90 0.96 -25.14
CA ASN A 91 0.68 1.98 -26.16
C ASN A 91 1.48 3.24 -25.97
N GLU A 92 2.34 3.27 -24.96
CA GLU A 92 3.12 4.47 -24.66
C GLU A 92 4.58 4.23 -24.96
N VAL A 93 5.31 5.31 -25.19
CA VAL A 93 6.76 5.20 -25.27
C VAL A 93 7.29 4.83 -23.88
N ARG A 94 8.51 4.34 -23.85
CA ARG A 94 9.11 3.87 -22.60
C ARG A 94 9.55 5.05 -21.75
N THR A 95 8.58 5.66 -21.11
CA THR A 95 8.81 6.82 -20.26
C THR A 95 8.08 6.62 -18.94
N LEU A 96 8.34 7.53 -18.02
CA LEU A 96 7.65 7.52 -16.73
C LEU A 96 6.13 7.58 -16.92
N ARG A 97 5.66 8.31 -17.90
CA ARG A 97 4.22 8.42 -18.15
C ARG A 97 3.59 7.12 -18.58
N GLY A 98 4.37 6.26 -19.22
CA GLY A 98 3.86 4.99 -19.70
C GLY A 98 3.77 3.91 -18.65
N ILE A 99 4.16 4.21 -17.42
CA ILE A 99 4.09 3.22 -16.35
C ILE A 99 2.74 3.32 -15.67
N VAL A 100 2.03 2.21 -15.63
CA VAL A 100 0.72 2.11 -14.99
C VAL A 100 0.88 1.43 -13.65
N ILE A 101 0.43 2.10 -12.60
CA ILE A 101 0.47 1.57 -11.24
C ILE A 101 -0.97 1.45 -10.77
N LEU A 102 -1.39 0.21 -10.51
CA LEU A 102 -2.75 -0.07 -10.06
C LEU A 102 -2.73 -0.71 -8.69
N VAL A 103 -3.61 -0.26 -7.82
CA VAL A 103 -3.86 -0.91 -6.55
C VAL A 103 -5.18 -1.65 -6.71
N HIS A 104 -5.17 -2.96 -6.47
CA HIS A 104 -6.34 -3.79 -6.67
C HIS A 104 -7.42 -3.45 -5.65
N GLU A 105 -8.68 -3.45 -6.10
CA GLU A 105 -9.79 -3.23 -5.20
C GLU A 105 -9.94 -4.38 -4.24
N GLN A 106 -10.29 -4.07 -3.02
CA GLN A 106 -10.59 -5.10 -2.03
C GLN A 106 -11.42 -4.49 -0.92
N PRO A 107 -12.23 -5.30 -0.24
CA PRO A 107 -13.02 -4.78 0.88
C PRO A 107 -12.13 -4.17 1.94
N GLY A 108 -12.57 -3.05 2.49
CA GLY A 108 -11.82 -2.35 3.53
C GLY A 108 -10.80 -1.37 3.02
N LEU A 109 -10.49 -1.36 1.73
CA LEU A 109 -9.51 -0.45 1.16
C LEU A 109 -10.23 0.73 0.52
N CYS A 110 -10.02 1.92 1.07
CA CYS A 110 -10.71 3.11 0.60
C CYS A 110 -10.23 3.54 -0.77
N ARG A 111 -11.15 4.09 -1.55
CA ARG A 111 -10.82 4.56 -2.90
C ARG A 111 -9.73 5.62 -2.88
N LYS A 112 -9.79 6.53 -1.91
CA LYS A 112 -8.78 7.58 -1.81
C LYS A 112 -7.39 6.99 -1.58
N THR A 113 -7.29 5.97 -0.74
CA THR A 113 -6.02 5.30 -0.48
C THR A 113 -5.53 4.61 -1.74
N ARG A 114 -6.44 3.98 -2.50
CA ARG A 114 -6.06 3.32 -3.76
C ARG A 114 -5.51 4.32 -4.78
N GLN A 115 -5.91 5.56 -4.69
CA GLN A 115 -5.39 6.60 -5.58
C GLN A 115 -4.11 7.23 -5.05
N SER A 116 -3.98 7.32 -3.74
CA SER A 116 -2.82 7.97 -3.12
C SER A 116 -1.55 7.13 -3.23
N ILE A 117 -1.69 5.81 -3.18
CA ILE A 117 -0.52 4.93 -3.25
C ILE A 117 0.21 5.04 -4.59
N PRO A 118 -0.49 4.93 -5.75
CA PRO A 118 0.21 5.13 -7.03
C PRO A 118 0.81 6.51 -7.17
N ALA A 119 0.13 7.54 -6.67
CA ALA A 119 0.65 8.90 -6.76
C ALA A 119 1.95 9.04 -5.99
N ALA A 120 2.04 8.45 -4.80
CA ALA A 120 3.25 8.49 -4.00
C ALA A 120 4.40 7.78 -4.69
N ILE A 121 4.13 6.62 -5.28
CA ILE A 121 5.16 5.86 -6.00
C ILE A 121 5.66 6.65 -7.20
N LYS A 122 4.75 7.25 -7.96
CA LYS A 122 5.15 8.05 -9.12
C LYS A 122 5.97 9.26 -8.72
N HIS A 123 5.68 9.83 -7.56
CA HIS A 123 6.46 10.94 -7.05
C HIS A 123 7.92 10.52 -6.82
N SER A 124 8.12 9.32 -6.27
CA SER A 124 9.48 8.79 -6.10
C SER A 124 10.17 8.56 -7.44
N MET A 125 9.42 8.08 -8.44
CA MET A 125 9.98 7.84 -9.77
C MET A 125 10.38 9.14 -10.45
N GLU A 126 9.66 10.23 -10.17
CA GLU A 126 10.02 11.53 -10.71
C GLU A 126 11.31 12.04 -10.09
N ARG A 127 11.52 11.78 -8.82
CA ARG A 127 12.74 12.18 -8.12
C ARG A 127 13.90 11.26 -8.42
N HIS A 128 13.62 9.97 -8.70
CA HIS A 128 14.62 8.96 -8.99
C HIS A 128 14.21 8.22 -10.26
N PRO A 129 14.42 8.83 -11.44
CA PRO A 129 13.98 8.22 -12.70
C PRO A 129 14.59 6.85 -12.97
N GLU A 130 15.70 6.54 -12.33
CA GLU A 130 16.33 5.24 -12.50
C GLU A 130 15.43 4.10 -12.04
N ILE A 131 14.48 4.38 -11.13
CA ILE A 131 13.51 3.36 -10.72
C ILE A 131 12.64 2.98 -11.92
N ALA A 132 12.15 3.99 -12.64
CA ALA A 132 11.32 3.76 -13.81
C ALA A 132 12.10 3.07 -14.91
N TRP A 133 13.35 3.48 -15.12
CA TRP A 133 14.18 2.87 -16.15
C TRP A 133 14.44 1.39 -15.84
N ALA A 134 14.75 1.07 -14.59
CA ALA A 134 14.98 -0.31 -14.19
C ALA A 134 13.72 -1.15 -14.37
N LEU A 135 12.57 -0.58 -14.06
CA LEU A 135 11.29 -1.26 -14.25
C LEU A 135 11.03 -1.54 -15.72
N LEU A 136 11.29 -0.56 -16.59
CA LEU A 136 11.10 -0.73 -18.02
C LEU A 136 12.06 -1.77 -18.58
N ASP A 137 13.25 -1.87 -18.02
CA ASP A 137 14.20 -2.90 -18.44
C ASP A 137 13.72 -4.30 -18.08
N GLU A 138 13.08 -4.45 -16.91
CA GLU A 138 12.54 -5.75 -16.50
C GLU A 138 11.47 -6.23 -17.46
N ASP A 139 10.56 -5.33 -17.82
CA ASP A 139 9.41 -5.68 -18.65
C ASP A 139 9.62 -5.35 -20.11
N GLY A 140 10.77 -4.85 -20.46
CA GLY A 140 11.04 -4.40 -21.80
C GLY A 140 11.52 -5.50 -22.71
N LEU A 141 12.11 -5.07 -23.82
CA LEU A 141 12.57 -5.97 -24.85
C LEU A 141 13.52 -7.02 -24.33
N PHE A 142 14.40 -6.63 -23.43
CA PHE A 142 15.38 -7.58 -22.89
C PHE A 142 14.88 -8.31 -21.67
N GLY A 143 14.08 -7.66 -20.85
CA GLY A 143 13.55 -8.25 -19.65
C GLY A 143 12.55 -9.35 -19.91
N GLY A 144 11.90 -9.31 -21.06
CA GLY A 144 10.92 -10.31 -21.42
C GLY A 144 11.52 -11.56 -22.02
N MET A 145 12.80 -11.59 -22.15
CA MET A 145 13.47 -12.75 -22.72
C MET A 145 14.10 -13.59 -21.62
#